data_bdb8202538ef3425954f091ed5595b20
#
_entry.id   bdb8202538ef3425954f091ed5595b20
#
_cell.length_a   1.000
_cell.length_b   1.000
_cell.length_c   1.000
_cell.angle_alpha   90.00
_cell.angle_beta   90.00
_cell.angle_gamma   90.00
#
_symmetry.space_group_name_H-M   'P 1'
#
loop_
_entity.id
_entity.type
_entity.pdbx_description
1 polymer ?
#
loop_
_entity_poly.entity_id
_entity_poly.type
_entity_poly.pdbx_seq_one_letter_code
_entity_poly.pdbx_strand_id
1 'polypeptide(L)'
;MSWLSAGSIFKYIVQFCTIVLLAKKIPVNEYGNYQTVWVWVNFFSVLMLFGLNALLLSNNIFSIIHWVKDKKKLVLNIAIGLCAITFCYIFFIDKIFTLGAKIFLFIFILAQVIAIVGEALWIKQEREKSIFGITLIYFSLYFIVHLFYIYYRLDFTSLLFCLSIITIIKAVVLFVFRKKIAKYDFKDNNIGSQWFYLGVNEVLNTIVKWLDKWIILFIYPSAFAKYFNGTYEIPIFMLLLGAVGNVSTVAIAKHTIEDKAAIISIFKKPITLLAAIVFPSFMFLFFNAEEIFYLFFGSKYLESIPIFKMTIFILPARIVYSTSVLQVYNKSKIILQGVILDIILAIIFMVVLYPYLQLPGLALAFALSTYIQVFYYLWHTSNLLKTSIASLLPLLNIFIILSISFIVNFLFYYFGKPFSGTYAFYFDVFVCVALIVFFYFKFYKPKNINE
;
A
#
# COMPACT_ATOMS: atom_id res chain seq x y z
N MET A 1 11.39 -3.16 17.58
CA MET A 1 10.87 -2.45 16.38
C MET A 1 12.07 -1.98 15.57
N SER A 2 12.18 -2.28 14.27
CA SER A 2 13.31 -1.80 13.45
C SER A 2 13.19 -0.28 13.21
N TRP A 3 14.32 0.39 13.01
CA TRP A 3 14.35 1.82 12.69
C TRP A 3 13.59 2.13 11.39
N LEU A 4 13.61 1.19 10.44
CA LEU A 4 12.85 1.30 9.19
C LEU A 4 11.33 1.31 9.43
N SER A 5 10.84 0.45 10.32
CA SER A 5 9.41 0.44 10.68
C SER A 5 9.00 1.72 11.37
N ALA A 6 9.82 2.26 12.30
CA ALA A 6 9.56 3.55 12.94
C ALA A 6 9.50 4.69 11.92
N GLY A 7 10.43 4.72 10.97
CA GLY A 7 10.43 5.70 9.88
C GLY A 7 9.19 5.60 8.99
N SER A 8 8.75 4.39 8.67
CA SER A 8 7.53 4.18 7.88
C SER A 8 6.28 4.67 8.61
N ILE A 9 6.15 4.41 9.91
CA ILE A 9 5.03 4.91 10.71
C ILE A 9 5.02 6.43 10.73
N PHE A 10 6.16 7.08 10.99
CA PHE A 10 6.26 8.54 10.97
C PHE A 10 5.86 9.12 9.62
N LYS A 11 6.40 8.56 8.52
CA LYS A 11 6.00 8.91 7.15
C LYS A 11 4.49 8.89 6.97
N TYR A 12 3.84 7.79 7.34
CA TYR A 12 2.40 7.65 7.12
C TYR A 12 1.57 8.58 7.99
N ILE A 13 1.99 8.84 9.24
CA ILE A 13 1.33 9.83 10.10
C ILE A 13 1.40 11.22 9.46
N VAL A 14 2.58 11.64 9.04
CA VAL A 14 2.77 12.96 8.41
C VAL A 14 1.98 13.07 7.11
N GLN A 15 1.99 12.05 6.27
CA GLN A 15 1.21 12.03 5.02
C GLN A 15 -0.30 12.11 5.31
N PHE A 16 -0.79 11.36 6.29
CA PHE A 16 -2.19 11.41 6.68
C PHE A 16 -2.59 12.79 7.21
N CYS A 17 -1.80 13.37 8.13
CA CYS A 17 -2.04 14.72 8.62
C CYS A 17 -2.06 15.75 7.48
N THR A 18 -1.15 15.63 6.53
CA THR A 18 -1.09 16.51 5.36
C THR A 18 -2.35 16.38 4.50
N ILE A 19 -2.79 15.17 4.21
CA ILE A 19 -3.99 14.89 3.43
C ILE A 19 -5.23 15.46 4.10
N VAL A 20 -5.41 15.24 5.41
CA VAL A 20 -6.51 15.78 6.20
C VAL A 20 -6.52 17.31 6.19
N LEU A 21 -5.34 17.92 6.36
CA LEU A 21 -5.19 19.37 6.37
C LEU A 21 -5.54 19.99 5.02
N LEU A 22 -5.01 19.41 3.92
CA LEU A 22 -5.30 19.87 2.56
C LEU A 22 -6.77 19.72 2.22
N ALA A 23 -7.37 18.54 2.47
CA ALA A 23 -8.78 18.29 2.19
C ALA A 23 -9.69 19.34 2.86
N LYS A 24 -9.37 19.76 4.09
CA LYS A 24 -10.14 20.78 4.82
C LYS A 24 -9.93 22.19 4.29
N LYS A 25 -8.70 22.54 3.91
CA LYS A 25 -8.29 23.94 3.71
C LYS A 25 -8.31 24.40 2.27
N ILE A 26 -8.12 23.54 1.28
CA ILE A 26 -8.10 23.92 -0.13
C ILE A 26 -9.38 23.51 -0.86
N PRO A 27 -9.66 24.11 -2.04
CA PRO A 27 -10.77 23.72 -2.89
C PRO A 27 -10.69 22.24 -3.33
N VAL A 28 -11.85 21.59 -3.54
CA VAL A 28 -11.94 20.18 -3.93
C VAL A 28 -11.16 19.89 -5.20
N ASN A 29 -11.21 20.77 -6.19
CA ASN A 29 -10.50 20.60 -7.47
C ASN A 29 -8.97 20.67 -7.29
N GLU A 30 -8.46 21.64 -6.52
CA GLU A 30 -7.03 21.72 -6.22
C GLU A 30 -6.53 20.49 -5.44
N TYR A 31 -7.36 20.04 -4.50
CA TYR A 31 -7.05 18.81 -3.77
C TYR A 31 -7.03 17.59 -4.69
N GLY A 32 -7.95 17.52 -5.66
CA GLY A 32 -7.94 16.49 -6.70
C GLY A 32 -6.65 16.51 -7.53
N ASN A 33 -6.21 17.69 -7.96
CA ASN A 33 -4.94 17.86 -8.66
C ASN A 33 -3.74 17.41 -7.82
N TYR A 34 -3.74 17.73 -6.52
CA TYR A 34 -2.71 17.27 -5.59
C TYR A 34 -2.69 15.74 -5.49
N GLN A 35 -3.84 15.09 -5.38
CA GLN A 35 -3.91 13.63 -5.34
C GLN A 35 -3.44 13.00 -6.66
N THR A 36 -3.73 13.64 -7.80
CA THR A 36 -3.27 13.19 -9.11
C THR A 36 -1.75 13.17 -9.19
N VAL A 37 -1.05 14.15 -8.61
CA VAL A 37 0.43 14.15 -8.53
C VAL A 37 0.91 12.85 -7.86
N TRP A 38 0.29 12.44 -6.74
CA TRP A 38 0.71 11.22 -6.04
C TRP A 38 0.43 9.95 -6.82
N VAL A 39 -0.65 9.92 -7.60
CA VAL A 39 -0.91 8.81 -8.53
C VAL A 39 0.23 8.71 -9.54
N TRP A 40 0.61 9.81 -10.19
CA TRP A 40 1.66 9.83 -11.19
C TRP A 40 3.04 9.58 -10.59
N VAL A 41 3.38 10.20 -9.46
CA VAL A 41 4.67 9.99 -8.79
C VAL A 41 4.85 8.52 -8.41
N ASN A 42 3.85 7.90 -7.79
CA ASN A 42 3.95 6.50 -7.39
C ASN A 42 4.03 5.56 -8.58
N PHE A 43 3.20 5.78 -9.61
CA PHE A 43 3.20 4.91 -10.78
C PHE A 43 4.48 5.02 -11.60
N PHE A 44 4.83 6.25 -12.00
CA PHE A 44 5.98 6.45 -12.88
C PHE A 44 7.32 6.16 -12.18
N SER A 45 7.41 6.36 -10.87
CA SER A 45 8.62 5.95 -10.12
C SER A 45 8.82 4.44 -10.16
N VAL A 46 7.76 3.65 -9.98
CA VAL A 46 7.83 2.17 -10.09
C VAL A 46 8.09 1.74 -11.51
N LEU A 47 7.44 2.36 -12.50
CA LEU A 47 7.67 2.09 -13.91
C LEU A 47 9.14 2.33 -14.29
N MET A 48 9.73 3.47 -13.90
CA MET A 48 11.13 3.82 -14.21
C MET A 48 12.13 2.93 -13.47
N LEU A 49 11.83 2.50 -12.24
CA LEU A 49 12.66 1.55 -11.49
C LEU A 49 12.61 0.14 -12.09
N PHE A 50 11.49 -0.25 -12.65
CA PHE A 50 11.25 -1.55 -13.30
C PHE A 50 11.90 -2.72 -12.53
N GLY A 51 11.54 -2.87 -11.25
CA GLY A 51 12.06 -3.95 -10.39
C GLY A 51 13.49 -3.77 -9.86
N LEU A 52 14.17 -2.67 -10.19
CA LEU A 52 15.54 -2.42 -9.73
C LEU A 52 15.63 -2.36 -8.20
N ASN A 53 14.62 -1.79 -7.54
CA ASN A 53 14.58 -1.70 -6.08
C ASN A 53 14.54 -3.10 -5.44
N ALA A 54 13.62 -3.97 -5.88
CA ALA A 54 13.51 -5.35 -5.40
C ALA A 54 14.76 -6.16 -5.74
N LEU A 55 15.33 -5.97 -6.92
CA LEU A 55 16.57 -6.61 -7.33
C LEU A 55 17.74 -6.21 -6.40
N LEU A 56 17.89 -4.90 -6.09
CA LEU A 56 18.91 -4.40 -5.18
C LEU A 56 18.75 -5.00 -3.77
N LEU A 57 17.54 -5.15 -3.29
CA LEU A 57 17.28 -5.69 -1.95
C LEU A 57 17.50 -7.21 -1.87
N SER A 58 17.22 -7.97 -2.93
CA SER A 58 17.29 -9.44 -2.93
C SER A 58 18.66 -10.00 -3.30
N ASN A 59 19.45 -9.29 -4.13
CA ASN A 59 20.69 -9.81 -4.68
C ASN A 59 21.94 -9.09 -4.16
N ASN A 60 23.12 -9.70 -4.39
CA ASN A 60 24.39 -9.06 -4.10
C ASN A 60 24.60 -7.87 -5.06
N ILE A 61 24.99 -6.72 -4.51
CA ILE A 61 25.19 -5.47 -5.29
C ILE A 61 26.26 -5.64 -6.36
N PHE A 62 27.33 -6.42 -6.10
CA PHE A 62 28.39 -6.63 -7.09
C PHE A 62 27.96 -7.43 -8.29
N SER A 63 27.15 -8.47 -8.07
CA SER A 63 26.55 -9.23 -9.15
C SER A 63 25.69 -8.34 -10.05
N ILE A 64 24.91 -7.42 -9.44
CA ILE A 64 24.09 -6.45 -10.17
C ILE A 64 24.98 -5.47 -10.95
N ILE A 65 26.02 -4.90 -10.31
CA ILE A 65 26.94 -3.96 -10.97
C ILE A 65 27.66 -4.64 -12.15
N HIS A 66 28.10 -5.88 -11.97
CA HIS A 66 28.75 -6.64 -13.05
C HIS A 66 27.77 -6.87 -14.20
N TRP A 67 26.57 -7.36 -13.92
CA TRP A 67 25.54 -7.57 -14.92
C TRP A 67 25.15 -6.26 -15.65
N VAL A 68 24.99 -5.15 -14.92
CA VAL A 68 24.70 -3.83 -15.53
C VAL A 68 25.84 -3.38 -16.42
N LYS A 69 27.10 -3.64 -16.07
CA LYS A 69 28.26 -3.33 -16.94
C LYS A 69 28.25 -4.17 -18.21
N ASP A 70 28.01 -5.48 -18.08
CA ASP A 70 27.97 -6.41 -19.22
C ASP A 70 26.80 -6.10 -20.16
N LYS A 71 25.65 -5.74 -19.62
CA LYS A 71 24.42 -5.43 -20.36
C LYS A 71 24.12 -3.93 -20.45
N LYS A 72 25.16 -3.08 -20.34
CA LYS A 72 25.05 -1.62 -20.23
C LYS A 72 24.11 -1.01 -21.28
N LYS A 73 24.26 -1.41 -22.55
CA LYS A 73 23.42 -0.89 -23.64
C LYS A 73 21.94 -1.25 -23.45
N LEU A 74 21.64 -2.50 -23.06
CA LEU A 74 20.27 -2.96 -22.84
C LEU A 74 19.62 -2.20 -21.67
N VAL A 75 20.30 -2.13 -20.53
CA VAL A 75 19.80 -1.47 -19.32
C VAL A 75 19.58 0.03 -19.59
N LEU A 76 20.53 0.67 -20.27
CA LEU A 76 20.44 2.09 -20.62
C LEU A 76 19.27 2.35 -21.59
N ASN A 77 19.10 1.53 -22.61
CA ASN A 77 18.00 1.69 -23.57
C ASN A 77 16.63 1.51 -22.91
N ILE A 78 16.49 0.53 -22.01
CA ILE A 78 15.26 0.35 -21.23
C ILE A 78 15.01 1.56 -20.33
N ALA A 79 16.02 2.03 -19.59
CA ALA A 79 15.87 3.18 -18.71
C ALA A 79 15.51 4.46 -19.50
N ILE A 80 16.14 4.70 -20.65
CA ILE A 80 15.79 5.83 -21.53
C ILE A 80 14.36 5.66 -22.08
N GLY A 81 13.99 4.47 -22.52
CA GLY A 81 12.63 4.19 -23.02
C GLY A 81 11.56 4.46 -21.98
N LEU A 82 11.75 3.99 -20.74
CA LEU A 82 10.81 4.21 -19.64
C LEU A 82 10.74 5.68 -19.23
N CYS A 83 11.89 6.37 -19.24
CA CYS A 83 11.97 7.81 -19.01
C CYS A 83 11.22 8.59 -20.12
N ALA A 84 11.41 8.21 -21.39
CA ALA A 84 10.72 8.80 -22.53
C ALA A 84 9.21 8.58 -22.48
N ILE A 85 8.75 7.38 -22.11
CA ILE A 85 7.31 7.08 -21.90
C ILE A 85 6.74 8.01 -20.82
N THR A 86 7.43 8.13 -19.69
CA THR A 86 7.02 9.03 -18.58
C THR A 86 6.96 10.49 -19.04
N PHE A 87 7.98 10.94 -19.74
CA PHE A 87 8.03 12.29 -20.31
C PHE A 87 6.87 12.53 -21.30
N CYS A 88 6.70 11.63 -22.28
CA CYS A 88 5.64 11.76 -23.27
C CYS A 88 4.26 11.80 -22.61
N TYR A 89 4.02 10.96 -21.61
CA TYR A 89 2.74 10.98 -20.90
C TYR A 89 2.51 12.33 -20.20
N ILE A 90 3.44 12.79 -19.38
CA ILE A 90 3.28 14.01 -18.59
C ILE A 90 3.15 15.25 -19.49
N PHE A 91 3.94 15.34 -20.56
CA PHE A 91 3.94 16.57 -21.38
C PHE A 91 2.85 16.60 -22.45
N PHE A 92 2.51 15.46 -23.04
CA PHE A 92 1.59 15.42 -24.19
C PHE A 92 0.22 14.83 -23.89
N ILE A 93 0.11 13.89 -22.96
CA ILE A 93 -1.15 13.20 -22.66
C ILE A 93 -1.88 13.85 -21.50
N ASP A 94 -1.15 14.16 -20.41
CA ASP A 94 -1.75 14.82 -19.27
C ASP A 94 -2.23 16.22 -19.61
N LYS A 95 -3.50 16.52 -19.29
CA LYS A 95 -4.14 17.81 -19.54
C LYS A 95 -4.45 18.59 -18.26
N ILE A 96 -4.13 18.04 -17.11
CA ILE A 96 -4.50 18.58 -15.80
C ILE A 96 -3.56 19.71 -15.38
N PHE A 97 -2.26 19.57 -15.69
CA PHE A 97 -1.23 20.45 -15.18
C PHE A 97 -0.76 21.49 -16.21
N THR A 98 -0.39 22.67 -15.70
CA THR A 98 0.31 23.69 -16.49
C THR A 98 1.72 23.23 -16.88
N LEU A 99 2.32 23.85 -17.89
CA LEU A 99 3.68 23.48 -18.34
C LEU A 99 4.70 23.55 -17.19
N GLY A 100 4.65 24.61 -16.35
CA GLY A 100 5.52 24.74 -15.20
C GLY A 100 5.34 23.61 -14.19
N ALA A 101 4.09 23.27 -13.87
CA ALA A 101 3.79 22.15 -12.98
C ALA A 101 4.27 20.80 -13.55
N LYS A 102 4.14 20.57 -14.86
CA LYS A 102 4.64 19.37 -15.55
C LYS A 102 6.16 19.22 -15.45
N ILE A 103 6.90 20.31 -15.62
CA ILE A 103 8.36 20.33 -15.48
C ILE A 103 8.75 19.90 -14.07
N PHE A 104 8.19 20.52 -13.03
CA PHE A 104 8.52 20.18 -11.65
C PHE A 104 8.01 18.79 -11.24
N LEU A 105 6.86 18.34 -11.74
CA LEU A 105 6.37 16.98 -11.55
C LEU A 105 7.36 15.95 -12.12
N PHE A 106 7.87 16.17 -13.33
CA PHE A 106 8.83 15.27 -13.95
C PHE A 106 10.16 15.25 -13.18
N ILE A 107 10.66 16.41 -12.75
CA ILE A 107 11.86 16.51 -11.90
C ILE A 107 11.63 15.79 -10.57
N PHE A 108 10.45 15.95 -9.96
CA PHE A 108 10.09 15.26 -8.71
C PHE A 108 10.11 13.74 -8.86
N ILE A 109 9.56 13.20 -9.96
CA ILE A 109 9.57 11.76 -10.25
C ILE A 109 11.01 11.27 -10.41
N LEU A 110 11.85 11.97 -11.18
CA LEU A 110 13.26 11.61 -11.35
C LEU A 110 14.02 11.59 -10.01
N ALA A 111 13.84 12.63 -9.21
CA ALA A 111 14.45 12.72 -7.88
C ALA A 111 13.98 11.61 -6.96
N GLN A 112 12.69 11.26 -7.02
CA GLN A 112 12.11 10.16 -6.24
C GLN A 112 12.69 8.79 -6.64
N VAL A 113 12.85 8.53 -7.94
CA VAL A 113 13.51 7.30 -8.45
C VAL A 113 14.94 7.19 -7.89
N ILE A 114 15.71 8.29 -7.98
CA ILE A 114 17.07 8.32 -7.45
C ILE A 114 17.07 8.10 -5.92
N ALA A 115 16.17 8.74 -5.19
CA ALA A 115 16.07 8.58 -3.74
C ALA A 115 15.74 7.13 -3.33
N ILE A 116 14.81 6.45 -4.03
CA ILE A 116 14.46 5.05 -3.77
C ILE A 116 15.68 4.13 -3.95
N VAL A 117 16.44 4.32 -5.03
CA VAL A 117 17.70 3.57 -5.26
C VAL A 117 18.70 3.83 -4.13
N GLY A 118 18.86 5.10 -3.73
CA GLY A 118 19.73 5.49 -2.62
C GLY A 118 19.32 4.84 -1.29
N GLU A 119 18.04 4.81 -0.96
CA GLU A 119 17.52 4.12 0.23
C GLU A 119 17.82 2.62 0.19
N ALA A 120 17.57 1.94 -0.95
CA ALA A 120 17.89 0.52 -1.09
C ALA A 120 19.38 0.22 -0.86
N LEU A 121 20.26 1.07 -1.37
CA LEU A 121 21.71 0.96 -1.14
C LEU A 121 22.08 1.13 0.34
N TRP A 122 21.44 2.06 1.05
CA TRP A 122 21.70 2.27 2.48
C TRP A 122 21.13 1.13 3.33
N ILE A 123 19.98 0.54 2.97
CA ILE A 123 19.44 -0.67 3.62
C ILE A 123 20.46 -1.81 3.51
N LYS A 124 21.03 -2.02 2.33
CA LYS A 124 22.10 -3.02 2.11
C LYS A 124 23.38 -2.74 2.90
N GLN A 125 23.60 -1.50 3.28
CA GLN A 125 24.74 -1.09 4.12
C GLN A 125 24.41 -1.11 5.62
N GLU A 126 23.24 -1.64 6.00
CA GLU A 126 22.76 -1.76 7.40
C GLU A 126 22.68 -0.40 8.12
N ARG A 127 22.40 0.68 7.36
CA ARG A 127 22.34 2.05 7.88
C ARG A 127 20.91 2.50 8.26
N GLU A 128 20.16 1.61 8.89
CA GLU A 128 18.74 1.85 9.23
C GLU A 128 18.51 3.12 10.06
N LYS A 129 19.37 3.41 11.06
CA LYS A 129 19.28 4.61 11.89
C LYS A 129 19.43 5.89 11.06
N SER A 130 20.36 5.89 10.10
CA SER A 130 20.59 7.05 9.24
C SER A 130 19.42 7.26 8.28
N ILE A 131 18.84 6.18 7.74
CA ILE A 131 17.62 6.25 6.91
C ILE A 131 16.48 6.81 7.73
N PHE A 132 16.30 6.37 8.97
CA PHE A 132 15.30 6.92 9.88
C PHE A 132 15.47 8.43 10.07
N GLY A 133 16.69 8.90 10.36
CA GLY A 133 17.00 10.33 10.51
C GLY A 133 16.66 11.14 9.26
N ILE A 134 17.06 10.65 8.06
CA ILE A 134 16.73 11.32 6.80
C ILE A 134 15.21 11.33 6.57
N THR A 135 14.52 10.24 6.90
CA THR A 135 13.06 10.14 6.76
C THR A 135 12.36 11.16 7.67
N LEU A 136 12.82 11.32 8.92
CA LEU A 136 12.29 12.33 9.82
C LEU A 136 12.47 13.75 9.25
N ILE A 137 13.68 14.11 8.84
CA ILE A 137 13.97 15.43 8.28
C ILE A 137 13.13 15.67 7.02
N TYR A 138 13.12 14.72 6.09
CA TYR A 138 12.39 14.86 4.83
C TYR A 138 10.90 15.06 5.05
N PHE A 139 10.25 14.23 5.88
CA PHE A 139 8.81 14.33 6.09
C PHE A 139 8.42 15.52 6.98
N SER A 140 9.31 15.99 7.85
CA SER A 140 9.11 17.26 8.56
C SER A 140 9.16 18.44 7.59
N LEU A 141 10.15 18.50 6.69
CA LEU A 141 10.22 19.53 5.64
C LEU A 141 9.02 19.44 4.68
N TYR A 142 8.64 18.23 4.29
CA TYR A 142 7.45 17.97 3.49
C TYR A 142 6.20 18.57 4.14
N PHE A 143 5.98 18.36 5.43
CA PHE A 143 4.84 18.92 6.16
C PHE A 143 4.91 20.45 6.23
N ILE A 144 6.07 21.01 6.52
CA ILE A 144 6.31 22.45 6.56
C ILE A 144 5.99 23.10 5.20
N VAL A 145 6.45 22.52 4.11
CA VAL A 145 6.15 23.03 2.74
C VAL A 145 4.63 23.08 2.51
N HIS A 146 3.87 22.07 2.94
CA HIS A 146 2.42 22.07 2.80
C HIS A 146 1.74 23.11 3.71
N LEU A 147 2.27 23.34 4.92
CA LEU A 147 1.79 24.44 5.77
C LEU A 147 2.01 25.80 5.10
N PHE A 148 3.19 26.03 4.52
CA PHE A 148 3.46 27.26 3.77
C PHE A 148 2.54 27.40 2.55
N TYR A 149 2.32 26.33 1.80
CA TYR A 149 1.38 26.32 0.66
C TYR A 149 -0.01 26.80 1.09
N ILE A 150 -0.54 26.28 2.18
CA ILE A 150 -1.87 26.62 2.68
C ILE A 150 -1.91 28.05 3.27
N TYR A 151 -0.92 28.39 4.08
CA TYR A 151 -0.92 29.65 4.82
C TYR A 151 -0.70 30.86 3.90
N TYR A 152 0.27 30.76 2.99
CA TYR A 152 0.58 31.84 2.03
C TYR A 152 -0.18 31.75 0.74
N ARG A 153 -1.10 30.79 0.59
CA ARG A 153 -1.88 30.56 -0.63
C ARG A 153 -1.00 30.51 -1.89
N LEU A 154 0.12 29.80 -1.82
CA LEU A 154 1.02 29.66 -2.94
C LEU A 154 0.31 28.94 -4.10
N ASP A 155 0.74 29.18 -5.33
CA ASP A 155 0.25 28.44 -6.47
C ASP A 155 0.76 26.99 -6.45
N PHE A 156 0.04 26.13 -7.15
CA PHE A 156 0.32 24.69 -7.18
C PHE A 156 1.71 24.36 -7.79
N THR A 157 2.16 25.20 -8.74
CA THR A 157 3.49 25.07 -9.35
C THR A 157 4.60 25.29 -8.32
N SER A 158 4.43 26.27 -7.45
CA SER A 158 5.38 26.55 -6.34
C SER A 158 5.44 25.42 -5.33
N LEU A 159 4.30 24.76 -5.03
CA LEU A 159 4.29 23.55 -4.19
C LEU A 159 5.13 22.45 -4.82
N LEU A 160 4.92 22.15 -6.11
CA LEU A 160 5.69 21.12 -6.82
C LEU A 160 7.18 21.46 -6.92
N PHE A 161 7.53 22.73 -7.11
CA PHE A 161 8.90 23.20 -7.07
C PHE A 161 9.57 22.90 -5.73
N CYS A 162 8.95 23.27 -4.62
CA CYS A 162 9.46 23.00 -3.27
C CYS A 162 9.62 21.50 -3.00
N LEU A 163 8.60 20.70 -3.37
CA LEU A 163 8.64 19.23 -3.22
C LEU A 163 9.78 18.62 -4.05
N SER A 164 10.02 19.13 -5.26
CA SER A 164 11.12 18.69 -6.11
C SER A 164 12.47 18.97 -5.44
N ILE A 165 12.66 20.18 -4.90
CA ILE A 165 13.92 20.57 -4.23
C ILE A 165 14.20 19.68 -3.02
N ILE A 166 13.24 19.52 -2.11
CA ILE A 166 13.48 18.68 -0.92
C ILE A 166 13.78 17.23 -1.29
N THR A 167 13.17 16.72 -2.37
CA THR A 167 13.42 15.36 -2.84
C THR A 167 14.78 15.24 -3.53
N ILE A 168 15.21 16.25 -4.29
CA ILE A 168 16.57 16.32 -4.84
C ILE A 168 17.61 16.33 -3.71
N ILE A 169 17.40 17.16 -2.68
CA ILE A 169 18.30 17.20 -1.51
C ILE A 169 18.39 15.82 -0.86
N LYS A 170 17.25 15.15 -0.63
CA LYS A 170 17.21 13.79 -0.11
C LYS A 170 18.01 12.83 -1.00
N ALA A 171 17.79 12.84 -2.30
CA ALA A 171 18.48 12.00 -3.25
C ALA A 171 20.01 12.23 -3.22
N VAL A 172 20.44 13.50 -3.24
CA VAL A 172 21.86 13.89 -3.17
C VAL A 172 22.49 13.40 -1.87
N VAL A 173 21.84 13.60 -0.71
CA VAL A 173 22.33 13.13 0.59
C VAL A 173 22.54 11.62 0.59
N LEU A 174 21.56 10.85 0.09
CA LEU A 174 21.65 9.39 0.01
C LEU A 174 22.81 8.91 -0.89
N PHE A 175 23.12 9.64 -1.96
CA PHE A 175 24.22 9.26 -2.87
C PHE A 175 25.59 9.74 -2.43
N VAL A 176 25.72 10.95 -1.90
CA VAL A 176 26.99 11.52 -1.45
C VAL A 176 27.54 10.77 -0.22
N PHE A 177 26.68 10.48 0.75
CA PHE A 177 27.09 9.84 1.99
C PHE A 177 27.02 8.30 1.97
N ARG A 178 26.91 7.68 0.79
CA ARG A 178 27.00 6.23 0.67
C ARG A 178 28.40 5.73 1.01
N LYS A 179 28.51 4.64 1.75
CA LYS A 179 29.80 3.96 1.96
C LYS A 179 30.24 3.24 0.68
N LYS A 180 31.57 3.15 0.49
CA LYS A 180 32.11 2.26 -0.55
C LYS A 180 31.74 0.82 -0.20
N ILE A 181 31.22 0.11 -1.16
CA ILE A 181 30.79 -1.28 -0.99
C ILE A 181 32.05 -2.16 -1.13
N ALA A 182 32.30 -3.08 -0.20
CA ALA A 182 33.44 -4.00 -0.26
C ALA A 182 33.28 -4.97 -1.45
N LYS A 183 34.36 -5.26 -2.17
CA LYS A 183 34.33 -6.17 -3.32
C LYS A 183 34.17 -7.62 -2.83
N TYR A 184 33.13 -8.30 -3.29
CA TYR A 184 32.98 -9.76 -3.18
C TYR A 184 32.76 -10.32 -4.57
N ASP A 185 33.52 -11.36 -4.93
CA ASP A 185 33.35 -12.07 -6.19
C ASP A 185 32.20 -13.08 -6.07
N PHE A 186 31.05 -12.74 -6.61
CA PHE A 186 29.94 -13.66 -6.82
C PHE A 186 29.37 -13.46 -8.23
N LYS A 187 29.46 -14.49 -9.07
CA LYS A 187 28.73 -14.54 -10.35
C LYS A 187 27.39 -15.23 -10.11
N ASP A 188 26.30 -14.46 -10.17
CA ASP A 188 24.96 -15.03 -10.31
C ASP A 188 24.54 -14.93 -11.79
N ASN A 189 24.34 -16.04 -12.42
CA ASN A 189 24.11 -16.14 -13.87
C ASN A 189 22.66 -15.77 -14.30
N ASN A 190 21.77 -15.45 -13.35
CA ASN A 190 20.34 -15.32 -13.64
C ASN A 190 19.72 -13.93 -13.35
N ILE A 191 20.55 -12.91 -13.11
CA ILE A 191 20.10 -11.57 -12.71
C ILE A 191 19.16 -10.92 -13.72
N GLY A 192 19.43 -11.08 -15.02
CA GLY A 192 18.60 -10.48 -16.07
C GLY A 192 17.18 -10.99 -16.10
N SER A 193 17.01 -12.30 -15.94
CA SER A 193 15.69 -12.94 -15.85
C SER A 193 14.96 -12.52 -14.58
N GLN A 194 15.64 -12.50 -13.43
CA GLN A 194 15.06 -12.04 -12.17
C GLN A 194 14.63 -10.58 -12.25
N TRP A 195 15.46 -9.70 -12.80
CA TRP A 195 15.13 -8.29 -13.00
C TRP A 195 13.86 -8.11 -13.83
N PHE A 196 13.74 -8.83 -14.96
CA PHE A 196 12.56 -8.74 -15.82
C PHE A 196 11.29 -9.18 -15.09
N TYR A 197 11.31 -10.33 -14.41
CA TYR A 197 10.14 -10.83 -13.67
C TYR A 197 9.77 -9.93 -12.49
N LEU A 198 10.75 -9.41 -11.75
CA LEU A 198 10.50 -8.46 -10.66
C LEU A 198 9.91 -7.15 -11.20
N GLY A 199 10.45 -6.64 -12.32
CA GLY A 199 9.97 -5.42 -12.95
C GLY A 199 8.53 -5.55 -13.43
N VAL A 200 8.21 -6.61 -14.17
CA VAL A 200 6.84 -6.88 -14.63
C VAL A 200 5.89 -7.01 -13.43
N ASN A 201 6.28 -7.75 -12.41
CA ASN A 201 5.45 -7.95 -11.22
C ASN A 201 5.18 -6.65 -10.45
N GLU A 202 6.21 -5.80 -10.23
CA GLU A 202 6.05 -4.50 -9.56
C GLU A 202 5.15 -3.55 -10.36
N VAL A 203 5.33 -3.49 -11.68
CA VAL A 203 4.51 -2.64 -12.55
C VAL A 203 3.06 -3.12 -12.55
N LEU A 204 2.80 -4.42 -12.71
CA LEU A 204 1.43 -4.97 -12.67
C LEU A 204 0.75 -4.75 -11.33
N ASN A 205 1.42 -4.98 -10.21
CA ASN A 205 0.88 -4.71 -8.88
C ASN A 205 0.55 -3.21 -8.69
N THR A 206 1.37 -2.34 -9.27
CA THR A 206 1.11 -0.89 -9.24
C THR A 206 -0.07 -0.51 -10.11
N ILE A 207 -0.24 -1.15 -11.29
CA ILE A 207 -1.43 -0.99 -12.14
C ILE A 207 -2.67 -1.40 -11.35
N VAL A 208 -2.69 -2.58 -10.75
CA VAL A 208 -3.83 -3.04 -9.91
C VAL A 208 -4.20 -2.00 -8.87
N LYS A 209 -3.19 -1.50 -8.14
CA LYS A 209 -3.40 -0.53 -7.06
C LYS A 209 -4.02 0.79 -7.50
N TRP A 210 -3.73 1.24 -8.72
CA TRP A 210 -4.11 2.57 -9.20
C TRP A 210 -5.14 2.54 -10.34
N LEU A 211 -5.57 1.36 -10.79
CA LEU A 211 -6.46 1.16 -11.94
C LEU A 211 -7.77 1.93 -11.82
N ASP A 212 -8.44 1.79 -10.69
CA ASP A 212 -9.69 2.47 -10.39
C ASP A 212 -9.54 4.01 -10.40
N LYS A 213 -8.44 4.50 -9.82
CA LYS A 213 -8.12 5.93 -9.78
C LYS A 213 -7.85 6.48 -11.19
N TRP A 214 -7.19 5.72 -12.05
CA TRP A 214 -6.97 6.11 -13.44
C TRP A 214 -8.26 6.17 -14.22
N ILE A 215 -9.11 5.17 -14.07
CA ILE A 215 -10.42 5.16 -14.74
C ILE A 215 -11.21 6.43 -14.36
N ILE A 216 -11.24 6.80 -13.09
CA ILE A 216 -11.92 8.01 -12.63
C ILE A 216 -11.25 9.29 -13.17
N LEU A 217 -9.92 9.36 -13.17
CA LEU A 217 -9.22 10.53 -13.74
C LEU A 217 -9.55 10.77 -15.21
N PHE A 218 -9.74 9.69 -15.99
CA PHE A 218 -10.06 9.80 -17.42
C PHE A 218 -11.54 10.04 -17.70
N ILE A 219 -12.45 9.42 -16.92
CA ILE A 219 -13.88 9.44 -17.20
C ILE A 219 -14.58 10.55 -16.41
N TYR A 220 -14.22 10.77 -15.14
CA TYR A 220 -14.86 11.71 -14.22
C TYR A 220 -13.85 12.50 -13.38
N PRO A 221 -13.00 13.35 -13.98
CA PRO A 221 -11.98 14.09 -13.26
C PRO A 221 -12.52 14.94 -12.09
N SER A 222 -13.73 15.50 -12.24
CA SER A 222 -14.38 16.31 -11.20
C SER A 222 -14.75 15.53 -9.94
N ALA A 223 -14.98 14.22 -10.05
CA ALA A 223 -15.27 13.35 -8.92
C ALA A 223 -14.00 12.74 -8.28
N PHE A 224 -12.83 12.96 -8.88
CA PHE A 224 -11.61 12.27 -8.50
C PHE A 224 -11.22 12.49 -7.03
N ALA A 225 -11.28 13.73 -6.53
CA ALA A 225 -10.95 14.03 -5.13
C ALA A 225 -11.85 13.27 -4.15
N LYS A 226 -13.15 13.20 -4.43
CA LYS A 226 -14.14 12.49 -3.61
C LYS A 226 -13.93 10.98 -3.68
N TYR A 227 -13.67 10.46 -4.88
CA TYR A 227 -13.37 9.04 -5.08
C TYR A 227 -12.07 8.65 -4.38
N PHE A 228 -11.02 9.45 -4.53
CA PHE A 228 -9.72 9.18 -3.90
C PHE A 228 -9.83 9.12 -2.37
N ASN A 229 -10.57 10.05 -1.76
CA ASN A 229 -10.79 10.00 -0.31
C ASN A 229 -11.61 8.78 0.12
N GLY A 230 -12.63 8.40 -0.66
CA GLY A 230 -13.42 7.19 -0.41
C GLY A 230 -12.60 5.89 -0.55
N THR A 231 -11.62 5.88 -1.45
CA THR A 231 -10.74 4.71 -1.67
C THR A 231 -9.39 4.82 -0.94
N TYR A 232 -9.25 5.79 -0.02
CA TYR A 232 -8.02 5.97 0.73
C TYR A 232 -7.77 4.79 1.67
N GLU A 233 -6.70 4.07 1.41
CA GLU A 233 -6.27 2.95 2.25
C GLU A 233 -5.76 3.48 3.59
N ILE A 234 -6.31 2.99 4.70
CA ILE A 234 -5.85 3.38 6.03
C ILE A 234 -4.45 2.78 6.27
N PRO A 235 -3.39 3.62 6.36
CA PRO A 235 -2.01 3.13 6.29
C PRO A 235 -1.64 2.15 7.41
N ILE A 236 -2.25 2.27 8.58
CA ILE A 236 -1.95 1.41 9.73
C ILE A 236 -2.30 -0.06 9.45
N PHE A 237 -3.40 -0.32 8.71
CA PHE A 237 -3.75 -1.69 8.33
C PHE A 237 -2.75 -2.26 7.33
N MET A 238 -2.31 -1.46 6.36
CA MET A 238 -1.35 -1.91 5.35
C MET A 238 0.00 -2.27 5.97
N LEU A 239 0.46 -1.47 6.94
CA LEU A 239 1.68 -1.78 7.70
C LEU A 239 1.54 -3.07 8.50
N LEU A 240 0.42 -3.24 9.20
CA LEU A 240 0.15 -4.43 10.03
C LEU A 240 0.09 -5.69 9.18
N LEU A 241 -0.71 -5.65 8.10
CA LEU A 241 -0.89 -6.78 7.19
C LEU A 241 0.44 -7.19 6.52
N GLY A 242 1.22 -6.20 6.05
CA GLY A 242 2.52 -6.42 5.44
C GLY A 242 3.54 -7.00 6.43
N ALA A 243 3.61 -6.48 7.64
CA ALA A 243 4.52 -6.96 8.68
C ALA A 243 4.23 -8.43 9.05
N VAL A 244 2.97 -8.76 9.28
CA VAL A 244 2.55 -10.12 9.64
C VAL A 244 2.77 -11.09 8.48
N GLY A 245 2.46 -10.69 7.24
CA GLY A 245 2.70 -11.50 6.04
C GLY A 245 4.19 -11.83 5.86
N ASN A 246 5.08 -10.84 6.02
CA ASN A 246 6.52 -11.04 5.89
C ASN A 246 7.07 -11.97 6.96
N VAL A 247 6.69 -11.78 8.22
CA VAL A 247 7.12 -12.68 9.33
C VAL A 247 6.65 -14.11 9.08
N SER A 248 5.41 -14.29 8.62
CA SER A 248 4.85 -15.61 8.32
C SER A 248 5.59 -16.27 7.15
N THR A 249 5.92 -15.51 6.10
CA THR A 249 6.70 -16.03 4.96
C THR A 249 8.07 -16.53 5.41
N VAL A 250 8.78 -15.77 6.24
CA VAL A 250 10.08 -16.18 6.80
C VAL A 250 9.94 -17.42 7.69
N ALA A 251 8.87 -17.52 8.48
CA ALA A 251 8.63 -18.69 9.33
C ALA A 251 8.34 -19.94 8.49
N ILE A 252 7.51 -19.83 7.44
CA ILE A 252 7.21 -20.94 6.51
C ILE A 252 8.47 -21.42 5.80
N ALA A 253 9.36 -20.51 5.40
CA ALA A 253 10.60 -20.85 4.70
C ALA A 253 11.58 -21.76 5.49
N LYS A 254 11.38 -21.91 6.79
CA LYS A 254 12.15 -22.83 7.63
C LYS A 254 11.67 -24.29 7.58
N HIS A 255 10.55 -24.55 6.93
CA HIS A 255 9.94 -25.87 6.86
C HIS A 255 9.97 -26.41 5.43
N THR A 256 10.06 -27.74 5.30
CA THR A 256 9.87 -28.43 4.02
C THR A 256 8.38 -28.55 3.70
N ILE A 257 8.04 -28.81 2.45
CA ILE A 257 6.64 -28.96 2.01
C ILE A 257 5.95 -30.18 2.68
N GLU A 258 6.73 -31.11 3.22
CA GLU A 258 6.27 -32.31 3.93
C GLU A 258 5.74 -31.96 5.34
N ASP A 259 6.25 -30.90 5.96
CA ASP A 259 5.85 -30.42 7.29
C ASP A 259 4.50 -29.68 7.26
N LYS A 260 3.50 -30.29 6.62
CA LYS A 260 2.18 -29.67 6.36
C LYS A 260 1.51 -29.11 7.61
N ALA A 261 1.53 -29.87 8.71
CA ALA A 261 0.90 -29.46 9.97
C ALA A 261 1.53 -28.17 10.54
N ALA A 262 2.87 -28.07 10.50
CA ALA A 262 3.59 -26.88 10.91
C ALA A 262 3.27 -25.68 10.01
N ILE A 263 3.31 -25.86 8.69
CA ILE A 263 2.98 -24.81 7.72
C ILE A 263 1.55 -24.30 7.93
N ILE A 264 0.55 -25.20 8.06
CA ILE A 264 -0.83 -24.84 8.30
C ILE A 264 -0.97 -24.06 9.62
N SER A 265 -0.30 -24.49 10.68
CA SER A 265 -0.32 -23.79 11.97
C SER A 265 0.26 -22.38 11.87
N ILE A 266 1.44 -22.25 11.20
CA ILE A 266 2.11 -20.96 10.96
C ILE A 266 1.22 -20.05 10.10
N PHE A 267 0.44 -20.62 9.18
CA PHE A 267 -0.47 -19.87 8.33
C PHE A 267 -1.73 -19.40 9.10
N LYS A 268 -2.32 -20.26 9.95
CA LYS A 268 -3.57 -19.96 10.68
C LYS A 268 -3.43 -18.93 11.80
N LYS A 269 -2.38 -19.05 12.61
CA LYS A 269 -2.21 -18.20 13.81
C LYS A 269 -2.20 -16.70 13.51
N PRO A 270 -1.40 -16.21 12.55
CA PRO A 270 -1.41 -14.80 12.19
C PRO A 270 -2.73 -14.34 11.57
N ILE A 271 -3.43 -15.19 10.80
CA ILE A 271 -4.77 -14.86 10.27
C ILE A 271 -5.75 -14.60 11.42
N THR A 272 -5.72 -15.44 12.47
CA THR A 272 -6.55 -15.22 13.66
C THR A 272 -6.21 -13.91 14.37
N LEU A 273 -4.92 -13.59 14.51
CA LEU A 273 -4.46 -12.32 15.09
C LEU A 273 -4.93 -11.12 14.25
N LEU A 274 -4.75 -11.19 12.93
CA LEU A 274 -5.21 -10.14 12.03
C LEU A 274 -6.74 -10.00 12.08
N ALA A 275 -7.48 -11.11 12.12
CA ALA A 275 -8.92 -11.08 12.26
C ALA A 275 -9.37 -10.37 13.55
N ALA A 276 -8.67 -10.63 14.67
CA ALA A 276 -8.96 -10.01 15.97
C ALA A 276 -8.78 -8.48 15.97
N ILE A 277 -7.96 -7.94 15.06
CA ILE A 277 -7.75 -6.50 14.90
C ILE A 277 -8.62 -5.93 13.80
N VAL A 278 -8.63 -6.58 12.64
CA VAL A 278 -9.25 -6.04 11.42
C VAL A 278 -10.78 -6.05 11.50
N PHE A 279 -11.42 -7.11 12.03
CA PHE A 279 -12.88 -7.15 12.04
C PHE A 279 -13.54 -6.15 12.99
N PRO A 280 -13.09 -5.96 14.24
CA PRO A 280 -13.62 -4.88 15.06
C PRO A 280 -13.42 -3.51 14.41
N SER A 281 -12.23 -3.28 13.85
CA SER A 281 -11.93 -2.02 13.16
C SER A 281 -12.76 -1.83 11.89
N PHE A 282 -12.96 -2.88 11.10
CA PHE A 282 -13.81 -2.85 9.91
C PHE A 282 -15.25 -2.47 10.26
N MET A 283 -15.84 -3.10 11.30
CA MET A 283 -17.20 -2.79 11.75
C MET A 283 -17.29 -1.37 12.31
N PHE A 284 -16.32 -0.96 13.12
CA PHE A 284 -16.24 0.43 13.61
C PHE A 284 -16.20 1.43 12.45
N LEU A 285 -15.32 1.24 11.47
CA LEU A 285 -15.20 2.11 10.31
C LEU A 285 -16.48 2.14 9.45
N PHE A 286 -17.15 1.00 9.33
CA PHE A 286 -18.39 0.87 8.54
C PHE A 286 -19.54 1.63 9.15
N PHE A 287 -19.75 1.49 10.47
CA PHE A 287 -20.86 2.12 11.17
C PHE A 287 -20.59 3.61 11.43
N ASN A 288 -19.36 3.99 11.74
CA ASN A 288 -18.97 5.37 12.04
C ASN A 288 -18.36 6.13 10.86
N ALA A 289 -18.64 5.70 9.62
CA ALA A 289 -18.06 6.33 8.42
C ALA A 289 -18.40 7.81 8.29
N GLU A 290 -19.60 8.24 8.68
CA GLU A 290 -20.06 9.63 8.61
C GLU A 290 -19.26 10.52 9.56
N GLU A 291 -19.13 10.11 10.80
CA GLU A 291 -18.40 10.82 11.85
C GLU A 291 -16.91 10.92 11.49
N ILE A 292 -16.34 9.82 10.98
CA ILE A 292 -14.94 9.76 10.53
C ILE A 292 -14.70 10.73 9.37
N PHE A 293 -15.58 10.72 8.35
CA PHE A 293 -15.42 11.62 7.20
C PHE A 293 -15.62 13.08 7.58
N TYR A 294 -16.61 13.37 8.42
CA TYR A 294 -16.83 14.71 8.92
C TYR A 294 -15.63 15.21 9.75
N LEU A 295 -15.10 14.36 10.64
CA LEU A 295 -13.97 14.68 11.49
C LEU A 295 -12.68 14.93 10.69
N PHE A 296 -12.35 14.07 9.73
CA PHE A 296 -11.08 14.14 9.00
C PHE A 296 -11.15 15.01 7.75
N PHE A 297 -12.21 14.91 6.95
CA PHE A 297 -12.27 15.56 5.65
C PHE A 297 -13.26 16.74 5.60
N GLY A 298 -14.19 16.82 6.55
CA GLY A 298 -15.25 17.84 6.59
C GLY A 298 -16.42 17.53 5.66
N SER A 299 -17.44 18.39 5.68
CA SER A 299 -18.71 18.20 4.96
C SER A 299 -18.56 18.11 3.42
N LYS A 300 -17.48 18.65 2.86
CA LYS A 300 -17.21 18.61 1.40
C LYS A 300 -17.09 17.18 0.83
N TYR A 301 -16.79 16.20 1.67
CA TYR A 301 -16.49 14.82 1.25
C TYR A 301 -17.48 13.78 1.76
N LEU A 302 -18.67 14.18 2.20
CA LEU A 302 -19.71 13.25 2.62
C LEU A 302 -20.15 12.30 1.49
N GLU A 303 -20.11 12.76 0.25
CA GLU A 303 -20.34 11.91 -0.93
C GLU A 303 -19.32 10.78 -1.11
N SER A 304 -18.18 10.85 -0.43
CA SER A 304 -17.16 9.79 -0.42
C SER A 304 -17.53 8.61 0.51
N ILE A 305 -18.49 8.78 1.41
CA ILE A 305 -18.86 7.77 2.42
C ILE A 305 -19.35 6.46 1.80
N PRO A 306 -20.26 6.45 0.81
CA PRO A 306 -20.67 5.22 0.15
C PRO A 306 -19.49 4.50 -0.53
N ILE A 307 -18.57 5.27 -1.14
CA ILE A 307 -17.35 4.74 -1.76
C ILE A 307 -16.47 4.10 -0.70
N PHE A 308 -16.26 4.78 0.43
CA PHE A 308 -15.46 4.28 1.55
C PHE A 308 -16.05 2.99 2.14
N LYS A 309 -17.35 2.94 2.38
CA LYS A 309 -18.02 1.73 2.87
C LYS A 309 -17.80 0.53 1.94
N MET A 310 -17.80 0.74 0.62
CA MET A 310 -17.47 -0.34 -0.34
C MET A 310 -15.99 -0.69 -0.35
N THR A 311 -15.11 0.30 -0.24
CA THR A 311 -13.66 0.08 -0.23
C THR A 311 -13.21 -0.76 0.95
N ILE A 312 -13.71 -0.49 2.15
CA ILE A 312 -13.28 -1.20 3.35
C ILE A 312 -13.64 -2.69 3.35
N PHE A 313 -14.59 -3.13 2.50
CA PHE A 313 -14.85 -4.56 2.30
C PHE A 313 -13.64 -5.36 1.82
N ILE A 314 -12.59 -4.70 1.32
CA ILE A 314 -11.33 -5.37 0.97
C ILE A 314 -10.54 -5.85 2.20
N LEU A 315 -10.73 -5.22 3.38
CA LEU A 315 -9.96 -5.51 4.58
C LEU A 315 -10.09 -6.98 5.05
N PRO A 316 -11.30 -7.59 5.10
CA PRO A 316 -11.44 -9.01 5.42
C PRO A 316 -10.69 -9.95 4.48
N ALA A 317 -10.61 -9.63 3.19
CA ALA A 317 -9.85 -10.45 2.24
C ALA A 317 -8.33 -10.37 2.50
N ARG A 318 -7.84 -9.20 2.86
CA ARG A 318 -6.41 -8.92 3.06
C ARG A 318 -5.82 -9.51 4.34
N ILE A 319 -6.62 -9.96 5.32
CA ILE A 319 -6.09 -10.71 6.48
C ILE A 319 -5.42 -12.02 6.05
N VAL A 320 -5.81 -12.56 4.89
CA VAL A 320 -5.25 -13.78 4.34
C VAL A 320 -4.05 -13.40 3.45
N TYR A 321 -2.84 -13.56 3.98
CA TYR A 321 -1.59 -13.36 3.21
C TYR A 321 -1.33 -14.57 2.29
N SER A 322 -2.23 -14.74 1.34
CA SER A 322 -2.43 -15.94 0.51
C SER A 322 -1.22 -16.31 -0.38
N THR A 323 -0.31 -15.38 -0.64
CA THR A 323 0.87 -15.62 -1.49
C THR A 323 2.08 -16.18 -0.74
N SER A 324 2.12 -16.15 0.60
CA SER A 324 3.32 -16.51 1.39
C SER A 324 3.81 -17.92 1.12
N VAL A 325 2.92 -18.91 1.10
CA VAL A 325 3.28 -20.31 0.80
C VAL A 325 3.77 -20.45 -0.63
N LEU A 326 3.07 -19.82 -1.58
CA LEU A 326 3.43 -19.87 -3.01
C LEU A 326 4.80 -19.22 -3.28
N GLN A 327 5.14 -18.14 -2.56
CA GLN A 327 6.45 -17.48 -2.66
C GLN A 327 7.57 -18.39 -2.17
N VAL A 328 7.40 -18.99 -0.99
CA VAL A 328 8.41 -19.88 -0.38
C VAL A 328 8.72 -21.08 -1.29
N TYR A 329 7.70 -21.66 -1.91
CA TYR A 329 7.89 -22.83 -2.78
C TYR A 329 8.02 -22.50 -4.27
N ASN A 330 8.50 -21.28 -4.60
CA ASN A 330 8.86 -20.84 -5.95
C ASN A 330 7.71 -20.95 -6.99
N LYS A 331 6.47 -20.69 -6.55
CA LYS A 331 5.28 -20.68 -7.43
C LYS A 331 4.96 -19.30 -8.00
N SER A 332 5.99 -18.53 -8.35
CA SER A 332 5.86 -17.13 -8.84
C SER A 332 4.96 -17.00 -10.07
N LYS A 333 4.90 -18.03 -10.94
CA LYS A 333 3.99 -18.06 -12.09
C LYS A 333 2.52 -18.01 -11.67
N ILE A 334 2.15 -18.73 -10.60
CA ILE A 334 0.79 -18.73 -10.06
C ILE A 334 0.45 -17.36 -9.48
N ILE A 335 1.42 -16.73 -8.79
CA ILE A 335 1.24 -15.39 -8.24
C ILE A 335 0.97 -14.38 -9.37
N LEU A 336 1.77 -14.42 -10.45
CA LEU A 336 1.58 -13.57 -11.61
C LEU A 336 0.22 -13.80 -12.29
N GLN A 337 -0.20 -15.05 -12.45
CA GLN A 337 -1.51 -15.38 -13.00
C GLN A 337 -2.65 -14.83 -12.14
N GLY A 338 -2.53 -14.89 -10.81
CA GLY A 338 -3.51 -14.31 -9.90
C GLY A 338 -3.59 -12.78 -9.99
N VAL A 339 -2.46 -12.09 -10.20
CA VAL A 339 -2.47 -10.63 -10.44
C VAL A 339 -3.18 -10.28 -11.75
N ILE A 340 -2.91 -11.02 -12.82
CA ILE A 340 -3.58 -10.81 -14.11
C ILE A 340 -5.09 -11.10 -13.99
N LEU A 341 -5.46 -12.16 -13.28
CA LEU A 341 -6.86 -12.50 -13.00
C LEU A 341 -7.56 -11.37 -12.25
N ASP A 342 -6.92 -10.78 -11.22
CA ASP A 342 -7.45 -9.67 -10.46
C ASP A 342 -7.74 -8.44 -11.36
N ILE A 343 -6.80 -8.06 -12.22
CA ILE A 343 -6.96 -6.96 -13.18
C ILE A 343 -8.18 -7.21 -14.09
N ILE A 344 -8.26 -8.39 -14.69
CA ILE A 344 -9.33 -8.73 -15.63
C ILE A 344 -10.68 -8.69 -14.91
N LEU A 345 -10.77 -9.31 -13.74
CA LEU A 345 -12.01 -9.35 -12.95
C LEU A 345 -12.39 -7.97 -12.43
N ALA A 346 -11.42 -7.17 -11.97
CA ALA A 346 -11.68 -5.79 -11.56
C ALA A 346 -12.33 -4.99 -12.70
N ILE A 347 -11.79 -5.06 -13.92
CA ILE A 347 -12.35 -4.37 -15.09
C ILE A 347 -13.77 -4.89 -15.40
N ILE A 348 -13.97 -6.22 -15.42
CA ILE A 348 -15.29 -6.81 -15.69
C ILE A 348 -16.32 -6.34 -14.65
N PHE A 349 -15.98 -6.43 -13.36
CA PHE A 349 -16.88 -5.99 -12.30
C PHE A 349 -17.11 -4.47 -12.30
N MET A 350 -16.12 -3.64 -12.66
CA MET A 350 -16.30 -2.22 -12.83
C MET A 350 -17.34 -1.91 -13.93
N VAL A 351 -17.24 -2.58 -15.07
CA VAL A 351 -18.21 -2.41 -16.17
C VAL A 351 -19.62 -2.87 -15.76
N VAL A 352 -19.73 -3.97 -15.02
CA VAL A 352 -21.01 -4.53 -14.60
C VAL A 352 -21.65 -3.71 -13.46
N LEU A 353 -20.87 -3.28 -12.47
CA LEU A 353 -21.41 -2.64 -11.27
C LEU A 353 -21.60 -1.13 -11.42
N TYR A 354 -20.81 -0.49 -12.28
CA TYR A 354 -20.89 0.96 -12.46
C TYR A 354 -22.29 1.47 -12.86
N PRO A 355 -23.04 0.86 -13.80
CA PRO A 355 -24.38 1.32 -14.15
C PRO A 355 -25.37 1.34 -12.97
N TYR A 356 -25.20 0.44 -12.01
CA TYR A 356 -26.13 0.28 -10.87
C TYR A 356 -25.70 1.05 -9.63
N LEU A 357 -24.40 1.07 -9.34
CA LEU A 357 -23.85 1.63 -8.11
C LEU A 357 -22.98 2.88 -8.33
N GLN A 358 -22.75 3.28 -9.57
CA GLN A 358 -21.86 4.39 -9.92
C GLN A 358 -20.47 4.28 -9.27
N LEU A 359 -19.94 5.34 -8.65
CA LEU A 359 -18.61 5.37 -8.04
C LEU A 359 -18.41 4.31 -6.92
N PRO A 360 -19.36 4.08 -6.00
CA PRO A 360 -19.28 2.96 -5.05
C PRO A 360 -19.13 1.60 -5.72
N GLY A 361 -19.73 1.41 -6.91
CA GLY A 361 -19.61 0.18 -7.68
C GLY A 361 -18.17 -0.11 -8.15
N LEU A 362 -17.40 0.92 -8.50
CA LEU A 362 -16.00 0.76 -8.88
C LEU A 362 -15.15 0.30 -7.68
N ALA A 363 -15.40 0.85 -6.49
CA ALA A 363 -14.70 0.43 -5.27
C ALA A 363 -15.09 -1.01 -4.88
N LEU A 364 -16.37 -1.37 -4.99
CA LEU A 364 -16.83 -2.74 -4.72
C LEU A 364 -16.26 -3.74 -5.73
N ALA A 365 -16.15 -3.36 -7.01
CA ALA A 365 -15.55 -4.20 -8.05
C ALA A 365 -14.13 -4.63 -7.69
N PHE A 366 -13.33 -3.68 -7.21
CA PHE A 366 -11.97 -3.94 -6.75
C PHE A 366 -11.95 -4.86 -5.50
N ALA A 367 -12.85 -4.67 -4.56
CA ALA A 367 -12.96 -5.57 -3.41
C ALA A 367 -13.31 -7.00 -3.84
N LEU A 368 -14.31 -7.17 -4.72
CA LEU A 368 -14.75 -8.48 -5.20
C LEU A 368 -13.66 -9.21 -6.01
N SER A 369 -12.95 -8.51 -6.88
CA SER A 369 -11.84 -9.12 -7.65
C SER A 369 -10.75 -9.63 -6.71
N THR A 370 -10.41 -8.86 -5.66
CA THR A 370 -9.44 -9.28 -4.63
C THR A 370 -9.91 -10.54 -3.87
N TYR A 371 -11.21 -10.69 -3.54
CA TYR A 371 -11.71 -11.92 -2.92
C TYR A 371 -11.50 -13.15 -3.81
N ILE A 372 -11.78 -13.03 -5.11
CA ILE A 372 -11.57 -14.11 -6.06
C ILE A 372 -10.07 -14.42 -6.21
N GLN A 373 -9.22 -13.39 -6.24
CA GLN A 373 -7.77 -13.57 -6.27
C GLN A 373 -7.26 -14.33 -5.04
N VAL A 374 -7.71 -13.94 -3.84
CA VAL A 374 -7.37 -14.64 -2.60
C VAL A 374 -7.83 -16.10 -2.63
N PHE A 375 -9.05 -16.36 -3.09
CA PHE A 375 -9.56 -17.72 -3.27
C PHE A 375 -8.71 -18.53 -4.26
N TYR A 376 -8.31 -17.94 -5.39
CA TYR A 376 -7.42 -18.55 -6.38
C TYR A 376 -6.09 -18.97 -5.75
N TYR A 377 -5.46 -18.10 -4.96
CA TYR A 377 -4.21 -18.43 -4.28
C TYR A 377 -4.39 -19.50 -3.20
N LEU A 378 -5.47 -19.45 -2.43
CA LEU A 378 -5.79 -20.48 -1.44
C LEU A 378 -6.02 -21.84 -2.09
N TRP A 379 -6.70 -21.88 -3.23
CA TRP A 379 -6.91 -23.12 -3.99
C TRP A 379 -5.59 -23.73 -4.45
N HIS A 380 -4.68 -22.95 -5.01
CA HIS A 380 -3.36 -23.43 -5.39
C HIS A 380 -2.52 -23.85 -4.18
N THR A 381 -2.61 -23.13 -3.07
CA THR A 381 -1.94 -23.49 -1.81
C THR A 381 -2.48 -24.81 -1.26
N SER A 382 -3.80 -25.00 -1.28
CA SER A 382 -4.43 -26.25 -0.84
C SER A 382 -3.99 -27.46 -1.67
N ASN A 383 -3.93 -27.30 -2.99
CA ASN A 383 -3.42 -28.33 -3.90
C ASN A 383 -1.94 -28.63 -3.65
N LEU A 384 -1.11 -27.61 -3.42
CA LEU A 384 0.31 -27.76 -3.14
C LEU A 384 0.57 -28.54 -1.85
N LEU A 385 -0.20 -28.25 -0.79
CA LEU A 385 -0.11 -28.90 0.50
C LEU A 385 -0.94 -30.19 0.58
N LYS A 386 -1.71 -30.54 -0.47
CA LYS A 386 -2.66 -31.66 -0.52
C LYS A 386 -3.60 -31.65 0.68
N THR A 387 -4.27 -30.53 0.92
CA THR A 387 -5.20 -30.31 2.03
C THR A 387 -6.44 -29.56 1.55
N SER A 388 -7.48 -29.42 2.36
CA SER A 388 -8.67 -28.62 2.00
C SER A 388 -8.43 -27.13 2.29
N ILE A 389 -9.09 -26.24 1.53
CA ILE A 389 -9.06 -24.78 1.78
C ILE A 389 -9.57 -24.47 3.20
N ALA A 390 -10.62 -25.16 3.64
CA ALA A 390 -11.15 -25.00 4.99
C ALA A 390 -10.13 -25.32 6.09
N SER A 391 -9.21 -26.25 5.85
CA SER A 391 -8.14 -26.57 6.79
C SER A 391 -7.02 -25.52 6.81
N LEU A 392 -6.91 -24.65 5.81
CA LEU A 392 -5.94 -23.56 5.79
C LEU A 392 -6.40 -22.34 6.59
N LEU A 393 -7.70 -22.16 6.76
CA LEU A 393 -8.26 -20.99 7.41
C LEU A 393 -8.81 -21.33 8.82
N PRO A 394 -8.69 -20.44 9.79
CA PRO A 394 -9.31 -20.58 11.12
C PRO A 394 -10.78 -20.14 11.06
N LEU A 395 -11.62 -20.82 10.24
CA LEU A 395 -12.98 -20.39 9.90
C LEU A 395 -13.87 -20.13 11.13
N LEU A 396 -13.81 -21.01 12.15
CA LEU A 396 -14.58 -20.83 13.37
C LEU A 396 -14.20 -19.54 14.11
N ASN A 397 -12.90 -19.29 14.25
CA ASN A 397 -12.42 -18.07 14.91
C ASN A 397 -12.81 -16.81 14.12
N ILE A 398 -12.65 -16.86 12.78
CA ILE A 398 -13.06 -15.77 11.88
C ILE A 398 -14.56 -15.48 12.07
N PHE A 399 -15.40 -16.51 12.03
CA PHE A 399 -16.84 -16.36 12.19
C PHE A 399 -17.23 -15.77 13.57
N ILE A 400 -16.64 -16.28 14.65
CA ILE A 400 -16.91 -15.78 16.01
C ILE A 400 -16.48 -14.31 16.14
N ILE A 401 -15.27 -13.97 15.68
CA ILE A 401 -14.76 -12.61 15.79
C ILE A 401 -15.62 -11.65 14.96
N LEU A 402 -15.96 -12.02 13.73
CA LEU A 402 -16.80 -11.22 12.84
C LEU A 402 -18.20 -10.99 13.44
N SER A 403 -18.85 -12.08 13.90
CA SER A 403 -20.21 -12.01 14.46
C SER A 403 -20.27 -11.15 15.72
N ILE A 404 -19.34 -11.33 16.66
CA ILE A 404 -19.30 -10.51 17.88
C ILE A 404 -18.99 -9.05 17.53
N SER A 405 -18.03 -8.82 16.63
CA SER A 405 -17.70 -7.45 16.18
C SER A 405 -18.90 -6.76 15.53
N PHE A 406 -19.64 -7.48 14.69
CA PHE A 406 -20.86 -6.95 14.06
C PHE A 406 -21.93 -6.64 15.10
N ILE A 407 -22.29 -7.62 15.95
CA ILE A 407 -23.36 -7.44 16.95
C ILE A 407 -23.06 -6.28 17.88
N VAL A 408 -21.84 -6.22 18.42
CA VAL A 408 -21.44 -5.16 19.35
C VAL A 408 -21.50 -3.80 18.67
N ASN A 409 -20.83 -3.61 17.52
CA ASN A 409 -20.85 -2.31 16.84
C ASN A 409 -22.24 -1.92 16.35
N PHE A 410 -23.08 -2.88 15.89
CA PHE A 410 -24.47 -2.62 15.49
C PHE A 410 -25.31 -2.15 16.67
N LEU A 411 -25.20 -2.81 17.83
CA LEU A 411 -25.96 -2.42 19.03
C LEU A 411 -25.54 -1.01 19.49
N PHE A 412 -24.26 -0.72 19.53
CA PHE A 412 -23.78 0.61 19.91
C PHE A 412 -24.18 1.70 18.92
N TYR A 413 -24.09 1.42 17.62
CA TYR A 413 -24.56 2.35 16.59
C TYR A 413 -26.06 2.64 16.72
N TYR A 414 -26.87 1.60 16.96
CA TYR A 414 -28.33 1.74 17.01
C TYR A 414 -28.81 2.38 18.32
N PHE A 415 -28.29 1.92 19.46
CA PHE A 415 -28.69 2.40 20.79
C PHE A 415 -27.86 3.57 21.31
N GLY A 416 -26.68 3.80 20.77
CA GLY A 416 -25.81 4.94 21.14
C GLY A 416 -26.24 6.27 20.53
N LYS A 417 -27.05 6.29 19.47
CA LYS A 417 -27.57 7.51 18.84
C LYS A 417 -28.28 8.50 19.75
N PRO A 418 -28.98 8.07 20.84
CA PRO A 418 -29.55 9.01 21.79
C PRO A 418 -28.52 9.83 22.59
N PHE A 419 -27.30 9.33 22.75
CA PHE A 419 -26.17 10.06 23.33
C PHE A 419 -25.52 10.93 22.23
N SER A 420 -26.24 11.98 21.82
CA SER A 420 -25.83 12.83 20.70
C SER A 420 -24.48 13.52 20.94
N GLY A 421 -23.59 13.48 19.93
CA GLY A 421 -22.41 14.29 19.84
C GLY A 421 -21.08 13.53 19.88
N THR A 422 -20.01 14.28 20.02
CA THR A 422 -18.60 13.83 20.04
C THR A 422 -18.32 12.71 21.04
N TYR A 423 -19.08 12.64 22.13
CA TYR A 423 -18.94 11.59 23.16
C TYR A 423 -19.32 10.18 22.66
N ALA A 424 -20.37 10.05 21.82
CA ALA A 424 -20.75 8.76 21.26
C ALA A 424 -19.63 8.17 20.40
N PHE A 425 -19.02 9.00 19.56
CA PHE A 425 -17.90 8.58 18.72
C PHE A 425 -16.68 8.10 19.55
N TYR A 426 -16.30 8.83 20.60
CA TYR A 426 -15.20 8.38 21.47
C TYR A 426 -15.52 7.09 22.20
N PHE A 427 -16.77 6.90 22.57
CA PHE A 427 -17.22 5.66 23.19
C PHE A 427 -17.14 4.47 22.21
N ASP A 428 -17.54 4.66 20.95
CA ASP A 428 -17.40 3.64 19.91
C ASP A 428 -15.93 3.29 19.63
N VAL A 429 -15.02 4.29 19.67
CA VAL A 429 -13.58 4.05 19.60
C VAL A 429 -13.12 3.18 20.78
N PHE A 430 -13.57 3.49 22.01
CA PHE A 430 -13.25 2.69 23.19
C PHE A 430 -13.74 1.25 23.06
N VAL A 431 -14.96 1.06 22.60
CA VAL A 431 -15.55 -0.28 22.36
C VAL A 431 -14.73 -1.06 21.32
N CYS A 432 -14.35 -0.42 20.22
CA CYS A 432 -13.51 -1.04 19.21
C CYS A 432 -12.17 -1.51 19.79
N VAL A 433 -11.49 -0.66 20.55
CA VAL A 433 -10.23 -1.00 21.22
C VAL A 433 -10.42 -2.13 22.24
N ALA A 434 -11.49 -2.07 23.03
CA ALA A 434 -11.81 -3.13 24.00
C ALA A 434 -12.05 -4.49 23.32
N LEU A 435 -12.74 -4.53 22.20
CA LEU A 435 -12.93 -5.74 21.39
C LEU A 435 -11.60 -6.30 20.86
N ILE A 436 -10.72 -5.43 20.33
CA ILE A 436 -9.38 -5.84 19.87
C ILE A 436 -8.59 -6.47 21.01
N VAL A 437 -8.56 -5.82 22.18
CA VAL A 437 -7.86 -6.32 23.37
C VAL A 437 -8.47 -7.65 23.85
N PHE A 438 -9.79 -7.74 23.91
CA PHE A 438 -10.49 -8.96 24.28
C PHE A 438 -10.13 -10.14 23.36
N PHE A 439 -10.22 -9.95 22.03
CA PHE A 439 -9.89 -11.01 21.09
C PHE A 439 -8.41 -11.37 21.09
N TYR A 440 -7.52 -10.38 21.27
CA TYR A 440 -6.10 -10.64 21.42
C TYR A 440 -5.83 -11.59 22.60
N PHE A 441 -6.37 -11.30 23.79
CA PHE A 441 -6.17 -12.16 24.95
C PHE A 441 -6.85 -13.52 24.80
N LYS A 442 -8.03 -13.60 24.19
CA LYS A 442 -8.75 -14.85 24.00
C LYS A 442 -8.08 -15.81 23.04
N PHE A 443 -7.54 -15.32 21.93
CA PHE A 443 -7.05 -16.14 20.83
C PHE A 443 -5.53 -16.18 20.68
N TYR A 444 -4.79 -15.23 21.28
CA TYR A 444 -3.36 -15.07 21.10
C TYR A 444 -2.55 -15.07 22.40
N LYS A 445 -3.18 -15.39 23.56
CA LYS A 445 -2.43 -15.49 24.83
C LYS A 445 -1.22 -16.42 24.61
N PRO A 446 0.03 -15.94 24.77
CA PRO A 446 1.17 -16.82 24.65
C PRO A 446 1.00 -17.91 25.73
N LYS A 447 1.07 -19.19 25.34
CA LYS A 447 1.23 -20.26 26.32
C LYS A 447 2.45 -19.89 27.14
N ASN A 448 2.30 -19.80 28.46
CA ASN A 448 3.43 -19.59 29.35
C ASN A 448 4.56 -20.53 28.95
N ILE A 449 5.77 -19.97 28.80
CA ILE A 449 6.97 -20.71 28.42
C ILE A 449 7.31 -21.80 29.47
N ASN A 450 6.49 -21.94 30.51
CA ASN A 450 6.66 -22.86 31.64
C ASN A 450 5.70 -24.06 31.65
N GLU A 451 5.01 -24.37 30.56
CA GLU A 451 4.31 -25.64 30.30
C GLU A 451 4.89 -26.26 28.98
#